data_4c39e59bd3252edd5f6f5fdae61935a2
#
_entry.id   4c39e59bd3252edd5f6f5fdae61935a2
#
_cell.length_a   1.000
_cell.length_b   1.000
_cell.length_c   1.000
_cell.angle_alpha   90.00
_cell.angle_beta   90.00
_cell.angle_gamma   90.00
#
_symmetry.space_group_name_H-M   'P 1'
#
loop_
_entity.id
_entity.type
_entity.pdbx_description
1 polymer ?
#
loop_
_entity_poly.entity_id
_entity_poly.type
_entity_poly.pdbx_seq_one_letter_code
_entity_poly.pdbx_strand_id
1 'polypeptide(L)'
;LNELKKLQKNNNFNLIAIHINHNVQKDSKKWKTFCEDTCKKYEIKFITHSLRRTKNKTSNLEKKLRDKRYRFFEKTLEKNSILFMGHHLDDVIETFFLSALRGSGIEGLSSIPKERALGKGKLVRPFLNISKSEILMRAKKE
;
A
#
# COMPACT_ATOMS: atom_id res chain seq x y z
N LEU A 1 7.69 6.92 1.20
CA LEU A 1 8.76 6.55 2.13
C LEU A 1 9.64 7.76 2.46
N ASN A 2 10.10 8.49 1.46
CA ASN A 2 10.94 9.68 1.60
C ASN A 2 10.29 10.73 2.52
N GLU A 3 9.03 11.11 2.30
CA GLU A 3 8.31 12.06 3.15
C GLU A 3 8.23 11.60 4.62
N LEU A 4 7.98 10.30 4.86
CA LEU A 4 7.96 9.76 6.22
C LEU A 4 9.35 9.80 6.87
N LYS A 5 10.43 9.58 6.09
CA LYS A 5 11.80 9.69 6.61
C LYS A 5 12.16 11.14 6.97
N LYS A 6 11.68 12.13 6.18
CA LYS A 6 11.82 13.55 6.52
C LYS A 6 11.10 13.89 7.83
N LEU A 7 9.86 13.41 7.98
CA LEU A 7 9.08 13.63 9.19
C LEU A 7 9.71 12.98 10.42
N GLN A 8 10.37 11.82 10.27
CA GLN A 8 11.05 11.13 11.36
C GLN A 8 12.16 11.96 12.00
N LYS A 9 12.79 12.88 11.24
CA LYS A 9 13.85 13.75 11.79
C LYS A 9 13.34 14.65 12.92
N ASN A 10 12.08 15.05 12.85
CA ASN A 10 11.48 16.01 13.78
C ASN A 10 10.45 15.35 14.74
N ASN A 11 10.25 14.04 14.61
CA ASN A 11 9.24 13.32 15.39
C ASN A 11 9.79 11.97 15.83
N ASN A 12 9.50 11.59 17.06
CA ASN A 12 9.96 10.33 17.63
C ASN A 12 9.02 9.19 17.26
N PHE A 13 9.28 8.49 16.15
CA PHE A 13 8.59 7.26 15.77
C PHE A 13 9.51 6.28 15.03
N ASN A 14 9.20 5.00 15.12
CA ASN A 14 9.90 3.97 14.38
C ASN A 14 9.29 3.79 12.98
N LEU A 15 10.10 3.91 11.94
CA LEU A 15 9.69 3.71 10.55
C LEU A 15 10.10 2.32 10.07
N ILE A 16 9.14 1.58 9.55
CA ILE A 16 9.33 0.23 8.99
C ILE A 16 8.71 0.19 7.60
N ALA A 17 9.46 -0.29 6.62
CA ALA A 17 8.94 -0.52 5.29
C ALA A 17 8.54 -2.00 5.12
N ILE A 18 7.35 -2.25 4.57
CA ILE A 18 6.83 -3.59 4.32
C ILE A 18 6.64 -3.80 2.82
N HIS A 19 7.30 -4.80 2.27
CA HIS A 19 7.15 -5.21 0.87
C HIS A 19 6.43 -6.57 0.78
N ILE A 20 5.30 -6.60 0.08
CA ILE A 20 4.57 -7.84 -0.19
C ILE A 20 4.84 -8.29 -1.62
N ASN A 21 5.57 -9.40 -1.76
CA ASN A 21 5.83 -9.98 -3.06
C ASN A 21 4.72 -10.99 -3.41
N HIS A 22 3.96 -10.67 -4.46
CA HIS A 22 2.88 -11.54 -4.96
C HIS A 22 3.38 -12.67 -5.86
N ASN A 23 4.68 -12.67 -6.27
CA ASN A 23 5.30 -13.64 -7.17
C ASN A 23 4.54 -13.84 -8.51
N VAL A 24 3.81 -12.82 -8.97
CA VAL A 24 3.00 -12.88 -10.19
C VAL A 24 3.78 -12.37 -11.41
N GLN A 25 4.61 -11.36 -11.23
CA GLN A 25 5.36 -10.71 -12.31
C GLN A 25 6.80 -11.23 -12.38
N LYS A 26 7.35 -11.33 -13.62
CA LYS A 26 8.75 -11.76 -13.86
C LYS A 26 9.77 -10.88 -13.11
N ASP A 27 9.49 -9.58 -13.00
CA ASP A 27 10.37 -8.59 -12.37
C ASP A 27 10.19 -8.46 -10.85
N SER A 28 9.40 -9.32 -10.21
CA SER A 28 9.13 -9.24 -8.76
C SER A 28 10.40 -9.29 -7.89
N LYS A 29 11.46 -9.97 -8.36
CA LYS A 29 12.76 -9.98 -7.69
C LYS A 29 13.46 -8.61 -7.77
N LYS A 30 13.46 -7.98 -8.95
CA LYS A 30 14.06 -6.65 -9.16
C LYS A 30 13.40 -5.60 -8.27
N TRP A 31 12.05 -5.62 -8.19
CA TRP A 31 11.30 -4.72 -7.31
C TRP A 31 11.63 -4.91 -5.83
N LYS A 32 11.77 -6.16 -5.38
CA LYS A 32 12.20 -6.45 -4.01
C LYS A 32 13.57 -5.86 -3.73
N THR A 33 14.57 -6.14 -4.61
CA THR A 33 15.94 -5.62 -4.46
C THR A 33 15.94 -4.10 -4.42
N PHE A 34 15.24 -3.43 -5.34
CA PHE A 34 15.11 -1.98 -5.34
C PHE A 34 14.56 -1.42 -4.02
N CYS A 35 13.49 -2.03 -3.49
CA CYS A 35 12.91 -1.62 -2.20
C CYS A 35 13.90 -1.84 -1.04
N GLU A 36 14.62 -2.96 -1.04
CA GLU A 36 15.60 -3.31 -0.02
C GLU A 36 16.77 -2.31 -0.03
N ASP A 37 17.34 -2.02 -1.20
CA ASP A 37 18.44 -1.06 -1.36
C ASP A 37 18.01 0.36 -0.97
N THR A 38 16.79 0.75 -1.34
CA THR A 38 16.23 2.03 -0.92
C THR A 38 16.11 2.11 0.61
N CYS A 39 15.64 1.06 1.25
CA CYS A 39 15.52 1.02 2.71
C CYS A 39 16.89 1.04 3.40
N LYS A 40 17.89 0.33 2.87
CA LYS A 40 19.27 0.40 3.35
C LYS A 40 19.83 1.81 3.27
N LYS A 41 19.67 2.49 2.12
CA LYS A 41 20.11 3.87 1.92
C LYS A 41 19.52 4.84 2.95
N TYR A 42 18.28 4.64 3.35
CA TYR A 42 17.58 5.48 4.33
C TYR A 42 17.67 4.97 5.76
N GLU A 43 18.39 3.88 6.02
CA GLU A 43 18.48 3.22 7.33
C GLU A 43 17.10 2.89 7.92
N ILE A 44 16.21 2.33 7.08
CA ILE A 44 14.85 1.96 7.43
C ILE A 44 14.76 0.44 7.53
N LYS A 45 14.20 -0.06 8.63
CA LYS A 45 13.91 -1.50 8.79
C LYS A 45 13.01 -1.97 7.66
N PHE A 46 13.45 -3.01 6.94
CA PHE A 46 12.73 -3.60 5.82
C PHE A 46 12.19 -4.99 6.17
N ILE A 47 10.89 -5.19 5.96
CA ILE A 47 10.23 -6.48 6.13
C ILE A 47 9.69 -6.90 4.77
N THR A 48 10.02 -8.10 4.32
CA THR A 48 9.47 -8.67 3.10
C THR A 48 8.66 -9.93 3.40
N HIS A 49 7.50 -10.07 2.76
CA HIS A 49 6.67 -11.26 2.83
C HIS A 49 6.28 -11.70 1.43
N SER A 50 6.52 -12.98 1.13
CA SER A 50 6.18 -13.58 -0.17
C SER A 50 4.88 -14.37 -0.05
N LEU A 51 3.89 -13.99 -0.83
CA LEU A 51 2.64 -14.74 -0.92
C LEU A 51 2.84 -15.97 -1.81
N ARG A 52 2.51 -17.16 -1.30
CA ARG A 52 2.54 -18.37 -2.11
C ARG A 52 1.52 -18.28 -3.25
N ARG A 53 1.99 -18.50 -4.46
CA ARG A 53 1.14 -18.56 -5.67
C ARG A 53 0.17 -19.73 -5.54
N THR A 54 -1.11 -19.49 -5.60
CA THR A 54 -2.10 -20.55 -5.77
C THR A 54 -2.05 -21.02 -7.22
N LYS A 55 -1.90 -22.33 -7.45
CA LYS A 55 -1.77 -22.92 -8.80
C LYS A 55 -3.01 -22.71 -9.69
N ASN A 56 -4.16 -22.41 -9.11
CA ASN A 56 -5.41 -22.22 -9.83
C ASN A 56 -5.56 -20.78 -10.32
N LYS A 57 -5.62 -20.60 -11.64
CA LYS A 57 -6.09 -19.37 -12.31
C LYS A 57 -7.61 -19.25 -12.06
N THR A 58 -8.01 -18.76 -10.89
CA THR A 58 -9.41 -18.48 -10.59
C THR A 58 -9.70 -17.01 -10.89
N SER A 59 -10.90 -16.72 -11.38
CA SER A 59 -11.41 -15.37 -11.65
C SER A 59 -11.28 -14.39 -10.48
N ASN A 60 -11.00 -14.88 -9.27
CA ASN A 60 -10.87 -14.11 -8.04
C ASN A 60 -9.43 -14.05 -7.47
N LEU A 61 -8.40 -14.27 -8.34
CA LEU A 61 -7.00 -14.30 -7.87
C LEU A 61 -6.60 -12.98 -7.20
N GLU A 62 -6.95 -11.85 -7.80
CA GLU A 62 -6.63 -10.52 -7.28
C GLU A 62 -7.25 -10.28 -5.90
N LYS A 63 -8.53 -10.59 -5.73
CA LYS A 63 -9.22 -10.51 -4.44
C LYS A 63 -8.52 -11.37 -3.39
N LYS A 64 -8.21 -12.63 -3.71
CA LYS A 64 -7.49 -13.55 -2.79
C LYS A 64 -6.11 -13.03 -2.38
N LEU A 65 -5.35 -12.46 -3.32
CA LEU A 65 -4.03 -11.86 -3.03
C LEU A 65 -4.17 -10.60 -2.17
N ARG A 66 -5.18 -9.78 -2.45
CA ARG A 66 -5.53 -8.62 -1.63
C ARG A 66 -5.85 -9.05 -0.19
N ASP A 67 -6.72 -10.02 -0.01
CA ASP A 67 -7.12 -10.51 1.32
C ASP A 67 -5.92 -11.07 2.10
N LYS A 68 -5.06 -11.86 1.44
CA LYS A 68 -3.82 -12.37 2.06
C LYS A 68 -2.89 -11.23 2.49
N ARG A 69 -2.74 -10.19 1.67
CA ARG A 69 -1.95 -9.01 1.98
C ARG A 69 -2.49 -8.29 3.22
N TYR A 70 -3.80 -8.06 3.27
CA TYR A 70 -4.42 -7.40 4.42
C TYR A 70 -4.31 -8.22 5.70
N ARG A 71 -4.53 -9.54 5.65
CA ARG A 71 -4.32 -10.42 6.80
C ARG A 71 -2.88 -10.38 7.32
N PHE A 72 -1.90 -10.26 6.43
CA PHE A 72 -0.50 -10.10 6.85
C PHE A 72 -0.30 -8.77 7.58
N PHE A 73 -0.83 -7.67 7.05
CA PHE A 73 -0.75 -6.37 7.72
C PHE A 73 -1.43 -6.38 9.10
N GLU A 74 -2.63 -6.96 9.19
CA GLU A 74 -3.38 -7.07 10.46
C GLU A 74 -2.58 -7.81 11.55
N LYS A 75 -1.85 -8.85 11.16
CA LYS A 75 -0.99 -9.61 12.09
C LYS A 75 0.30 -8.90 12.46
N THR A 76 0.80 -8.04 11.57
CA THR A 76 2.08 -7.34 11.74
C THR A 76 1.92 -6.03 12.52
N LEU A 77 0.75 -5.39 12.45
CA LEU A 77 0.50 -4.13 13.12
C LEU A 77 0.36 -4.31 14.63
N GLU A 78 1.20 -3.60 15.35
CA GLU A 78 1.16 -3.49 16.80
C GLU A 78 0.19 -2.38 17.23
N LYS A 79 -0.08 -2.29 18.54
CA LYS A 79 -0.89 -1.22 19.12
C LYS A 79 -0.25 0.14 18.79
N ASN A 80 -1.07 1.11 18.42
CA ASN A 80 -0.66 2.47 18.02
C ASN A 80 0.17 2.54 16.71
N SER A 81 0.31 1.44 15.96
CA SER A 81 0.96 1.48 14.65
C SER A 81 0.05 2.06 13.57
N ILE A 82 0.66 2.77 12.62
CA ILE A 82 -0.03 3.33 11.45
C ILE A 82 0.57 2.73 10.20
N LEU A 83 -0.24 2.05 9.39
CA LEU A 83 0.12 1.59 8.07
C LEU A 83 -0.21 2.66 7.03
N PHE A 84 0.79 3.26 6.42
CA PHE A 84 0.61 4.19 5.31
C PHE A 84 0.54 3.45 3.98
N MET A 85 -0.46 3.77 3.16
CA MET A 85 -0.60 3.26 1.80
C MET A 85 -0.66 4.41 0.80
N GLY A 86 0.08 4.30 -0.31
CA GLY A 86 0.24 5.33 -1.31
C GLY A 86 -0.90 5.42 -2.35
N HIS A 87 -2.14 5.06 -1.99
CA HIS A 87 -3.28 5.29 -2.88
C HIS A 87 -3.49 6.79 -3.09
N HIS A 88 -3.79 7.18 -4.32
CA HIS A 88 -3.93 8.57 -4.74
C HIS A 88 -5.30 8.83 -5.40
N LEU A 89 -5.55 10.06 -5.85
CA LEU A 89 -6.83 10.48 -6.42
C LEU A 89 -7.25 9.60 -7.63
N ASP A 90 -6.31 9.26 -8.49
CA ASP A 90 -6.61 8.42 -9.67
C ASP A 90 -7.10 7.01 -9.26
N ASP A 91 -6.61 6.43 -8.14
CA ASP A 91 -7.13 5.15 -7.62
C ASP A 91 -8.57 5.30 -7.12
N VAL A 92 -8.92 6.44 -6.54
CA VAL A 92 -10.29 6.76 -6.10
C VAL A 92 -11.23 6.82 -7.30
N ILE A 93 -10.83 7.54 -8.34
CA ILE A 93 -11.58 7.70 -9.58
C ILE A 93 -11.78 6.34 -10.25
N GLU A 94 -10.69 5.55 -10.40
CA GLU A 94 -10.75 4.20 -10.98
C GLU A 94 -11.70 3.30 -10.19
N THR A 95 -11.58 3.28 -8.86
CA THR A 95 -12.45 2.46 -7.99
C THR A 95 -13.92 2.86 -8.13
N PHE A 96 -14.21 4.16 -8.20
CA PHE A 96 -15.55 4.67 -8.39
C PHE A 96 -16.15 4.18 -9.72
N PHE A 97 -15.44 4.37 -10.84
CA PHE A 97 -15.92 3.92 -12.15
C PHE A 97 -16.09 2.40 -12.23
N LEU A 98 -15.16 1.63 -11.70
CA LEU A 98 -15.27 0.17 -11.66
C LEU A 98 -16.48 -0.29 -10.83
N SER A 99 -16.80 0.39 -9.74
CA SER A 99 -17.97 0.10 -8.92
C SER A 99 -19.27 0.48 -9.65
N ALA A 100 -19.30 1.64 -10.30
CA ALA A 100 -20.45 2.09 -11.09
C ALA A 100 -20.77 1.13 -12.26
N LEU A 101 -19.75 0.71 -13.01
CA LEU A 101 -19.91 -0.25 -14.11
C LEU A 101 -20.38 -1.64 -13.67
N ARG A 102 -20.14 -2.01 -12.41
CA ARG A 102 -20.63 -3.27 -11.83
C ARG A 102 -22.06 -3.16 -11.28
N GLY A 103 -22.71 -2.02 -11.42
CA GLY A 103 -24.05 -1.78 -10.90
C GLY A 103 -24.11 -1.71 -9.37
N SER A 104 -23.02 -1.30 -8.74
CA SER A 104 -23.00 -1.14 -7.28
C SER A 104 -23.96 -0.04 -6.85
N GLY A 105 -24.78 -0.30 -5.81
CA GLY A 105 -25.60 0.72 -5.17
C GLY A 105 -24.78 1.84 -4.53
N ILE A 106 -25.44 2.84 -3.95
CA ILE A 106 -24.83 4.03 -3.36
C ILE A 106 -23.70 3.67 -2.35
N GLU A 107 -23.92 2.66 -1.52
CA GLU A 107 -22.91 2.17 -0.58
C GLU A 107 -21.68 1.58 -1.28
N GLY A 108 -21.85 0.91 -2.41
CA GLY A 108 -20.76 0.34 -3.20
C GLY A 108 -19.98 1.37 -4.02
N LEU A 109 -20.55 2.56 -4.27
CA LEU A 109 -19.90 3.71 -4.87
C LEU A 109 -19.06 4.50 -3.84
N SER A 110 -19.18 4.16 -2.56
CA SER A 110 -18.41 4.73 -1.48
C SER A 110 -16.92 4.60 -1.79
N SER A 111 -16.25 5.74 -1.82
CA SER A 111 -14.83 5.85 -2.18
C SER A 111 -13.91 5.15 -1.17
N ILE A 112 -12.66 4.94 -1.55
CA ILE A 112 -11.62 4.39 -0.69
C ILE A 112 -11.51 5.24 0.58
N PRO A 113 -11.73 4.71 1.79
CA PRO A 113 -11.68 5.52 3.01
C PRO A 113 -10.26 6.05 3.27
N LYS A 114 -10.16 7.31 3.70
CA LYS A 114 -8.89 7.95 4.05
C LYS A 114 -8.17 7.21 5.17
N GLU A 115 -8.93 6.78 6.18
CA GLU A 115 -8.41 5.96 7.26
C GLU A 115 -9.43 4.91 7.70
N ARG A 116 -8.94 3.82 8.29
CA ARG A 116 -9.76 2.80 8.92
C ARG A 116 -8.95 1.99 9.93
N ALA A 117 -9.61 1.36 10.87
CA ALA A 117 -8.99 0.37 11.75
C ALA A 117 -8.42 -0.81 10.93
N LEU A 118 -7.28 -1.35 11.36
CA LEU A 118 -6.66 -2.52 10.77
C LEU A 118 -5.86 -3.29 11.82
N GLY A 119 -6.35 -4.45 12.23
CA GLY A 119 -5.77 -5.23 13.32
C GLY A 119 -5.70 -4.42 14.62
N LYS A 120 -4.53 -4.35 15.25
CA LYS A 120 -4.29 -3.57 16.47
C LYS A 120 -3.92 -2.10 16.21
N GLY A 121 -3.79 -1.70 14.96
CA GLY A 121 -3.42 -0.35 14.53
C GLY A 121 -4.44 0.25 13.58
N LYS A 122 -4.01 1.19 12.76
CA LYS A 122 -4.84 1.81 11.72
C LYS A 122 -4.13 1.90 10.37
N LEU A 123 -4.91 1.92 9.30
CA LEU A 123 -4.46 2.16 7.95
C LEU A 123 -4.82 3.59 7.56
N VAL A 124 -3.87 4.32 6.97
CA VAL A 124 -4.04 5.71 6.52
C VAL A 124 -3.58 5.85 5.06
N ARG A 125 -4.31 6.63 4.27
CA ARG A 125 -4.00 6.96 2.87
C ARG A 125 -3.91 8.47 2.71
N PRO A 126 -2.71 9.04 2.83
CA PRO A 126 -2.56 10.50 2.87
C PRO A 126 -2.75 11.18 1.51
N PHE A 127 -2.66 10.44 0.39
CA PHE A 127 -2.62 11.01 -0.95
C PHE A 127 -3.95 10.93 -1.73
N LEU A 128 -5.07 10.58 -1.08
CA LEU A 128 -6.36 10.39 -1.79
C LEU A 128 -6.87 11.64 -2.53
N ASN A 129 -6.45 12.82 -2.11
CA ASN A 129 -6.83 14.09 -2.74
C ASN A 129 -5.72 14.66 -3.65
N ILE A 130 -4.66 13.89 -3.90
CA ILE A 130 -3.50 14.29 -4.70
C ILE A 130 -3.44 13.40 -5.93
N SER A 131 -3.33 14.00 -7.11
CA SER A 131 -3.23 13.25 -8.36
C SER A 131 -1.86 12.58 -8.51
N LYS A 132 -1.81 11.51 -9.30
CA LYS A 132 -0.55 10.84 -9.64
C LYS A 132 0.45 11.80 -10.31
N SER A 133 -0.04 12.72 -11.14
CA SER A 133 0.80 13.72 -11.81
C SER A 133 1.48 14.66 -10.82
N GLU A 134 0.76 15.14 -9.80
CA GLU A 134 1.33 15.99 -8.73
C GLU A 134 2.38 15.24 -7.92
N ILE A 135 2.12 13.97 -7.58
CA ILE A 135 3.10 13.11 -6.89
C ILE A 135 4.37 12.96 -7.72
N LEU A 136 4.24 12.71 -9.03
CA LEU A 136 5.38 12.55 -9.94
C LEU A 136 6.16 13.85 -10.12
N MET A 137 5.46 15.00 -10.24
CA MET A 137 6.12 16.31 -10.30
C MET A 137 6.96 16.57 -9.05
N ARG A 138 6.42 16.25 -7.88
CA ARG A 138 7.16 16.41 -6.63
C ARG A 138 8.35 15.48 -6.54
N ALA A 139 8.19 14.21 -6.90
CA ALA A 139 9.26 13.22 -6.87
C ALA A 139 10.43 13.54 -7.81
N LYS A 140 10.19 14.29 -8.90
CA LYS A 140 11.26 14.76 -9.81
C LYS A 140 12.07 15.93 -9.26
N LYS A 141 11.52 16.67 -8.29
CA LYS A 141 12.20 17.81 -7.64
C LYS A 141 13.06 17.41 -6.43
N GLU A 142 12.97 16.14 -6.03
CA GLU A 142 13.70 15.55 -4.90
C GLU A 142 14.83 14.60 -5.35
#